data_b61945cc9dd58de4c21128d9bd499587
#
_entry.id   b61945cc9dd58de4c21128d9bd499587
#
_cell.length_a   1.000
_cell.length_b   1.000
_cell.length_c   1.000
_cell.angle_alpha   90.00
_cell.angle_beta   90.00
_cell.angle_gamma   90.00
#
_symmetry.space_group_name_H-M   'P 1'
#
loop_
_entity.id
_entity.type
_entity.pdbx_description
1 polymer ?
#
loop_
_entity_poly.entity_id
_entity_poly.type
_entity_poly.pdbx_seq_one_letter_code
_entity_poly.pdbx_strand_id
1 'polypeptide(L)'
;MIQAVIFDIGSTLVHYKNPLNWQNLYKPALEFVSEKCALNLSEKNYQDAICILSEYNTRLVPREEEVTATFIWNRIFTAWNKDKNSSDLQLCKNTFFSFFNNDCFIYDDVLPFLLYLRKKNIKTGTLSDVAYGLENEYALKDIAPIFKYIDLPYTSNDVGFRKPNTKGLQMIAQKLSVDVGQIMFIGDEEKDIICANNAGAISVLIDRDEKRPEFGQKYRVSNLTELKKMIK
;
A
#
# COMPACT_ATOMS: atom_id res chain seq x y z
N MET A 1 8.50 -26.01 4.73
CA MET A 1 8.65 -25.21 5.97
C MET A 1 8.60 -23.74 5.56
N ILE A 2 7.91 -22.88 6.32
CA ILE A 2 7.82 -21.44 6.04
C ILE A 2 9.16 -20.78 6.37
N GLN A 3 9.71 -20.00 5.45
CA GLN A 3 10.97 -19.27 5.61
C GLN A 3 10.79 -17.74 5.62
N ALA A 4 9.68 -17.25 5.05
CA ALA A 4 9.36 -15.83 5.11
C ALA A 4 7.86 -15.60 5.28
N VAL A 5 7.52 -14.49 5.93
CA VAL A 5 6.16 -13.96 6.04
C VAL A 5 6.13 -12.57 5.45
N ILE A 6 5.29 -12.37 4.46
CA ILE A 6 5.11 -11.09 3.79
C ILE A 6 3.70 -10.58 4.12
N PHE A 7 3.59 -9.30 4.39
CA PHE A 7 2.35 -8.65 4.82
C PHE A 7 1.90 -7.59 3.82
N ASP A 8 0.60 -7.49 3.58
CA ASP A 8 0.03 -6.19 3.25
C ASP A 8 0.10 -5.25 4.47
N ILE A 9 -0.10 -3.95 4.29
CA ILE A 9 -0.01 -2.96 5.39
C ILE A 9 -1.39 -2.58 5.90
N GLY A 10 -2.22 -1.99 5.02
CA GLY A 10 -3.54 -1.47 5.41
C GLY A 10 -4.48 -2.57 5.89
N SER A 11 -5.22 -2.37 6.97
CA SER A 11 -6.13 -3.37 7.57
C SER A 11 -5.49 -4.72 7.93
N THR A 12 -4.22 -4.92 7.58
CA THR A 12 -3.41 -6.10 7.92
C THR A 12 -2.52 -5.83 9.13
N LEU A 13 -1.60 -4.87 9.03
CA LEU A 13 -0.69 -4.45 10.10
C LEU A 13 -1.20 -3.22 10.85
N VAL A 14 -1.89 -2.32 10.14
CA VAL A 14 -2.40 -1.05 10.68
C VAL A 14 -3.89 -0.91 10.44
N HIS A 15 -4.56 -0.21 11.34
CA HIS A 15 -5.93 0.26 11.11
C HIS A 15 -5.99 1.78 11.15
N TYR A 16 -6.91 2.34 10.37
CA TYR A 16 -7.16 3.78 10.32
C TYR A 16 -8.43 4.11 11.11
N LYS A 17 -8.34 5.09 12.00
CA LYS A 17 -9.47 5.54 12.81
C LYS A 17 -10.64 6.00 11.94
N ASN A 18 -10.32 6.71 10.87
CA ASN A 18 -11.29 7.22 9.90
C ASN A 18 -10.83 6.82 8.49
N PRO A 19 -11.29 5.68 7.94
CA PRO A 19 -10.94 5.30 6.58
C PRO A 19 -11.31 6.40 5.59
N LEU A 20 -10.35 6.85 4.77
CA LEU A 20 -10.54 7.95 3.84
C LEU A 20 -11.11 7.44 2.51
N ASN A 21 -12.18 8.07 2.06
CA ASN A 21 -12.63 7.93 0.69
C ASN A 21 -11.96 9.00 -0.18
N TRP A 22 -10.84 8.65 -0.79
CA TRP A 22 -10.02 9.56 -1.59
C TRP A 22 -10.81 10.25 -2.72
N GLN A 23 -11.71 9.52 -3.37
CA GLN A 23 -12.51 10.07 -4.48
C GLN A 23 -13.36 11.27 -4.04
N ASN A 24 -13.99 11.17 -2.89
CA ASN A 24 -14.82 12.25 -2.35
C ASN A 24 -13.99 13.44 -1.84
N LEU A 25 -12.68 13.26 -1.71
CA LEU A 25 -11.75 14.22 -1.13
C LEU A 25 -10.83 14.88 -2.16
N TYR A 26 -10.95 14.57 -3.46
CA TYR A 26 -10.09 15.19 -4.48
C TYR A 26 -10.21 16.72 -4.48
N LYS A 27 -11.42 17.25 -4.56
CA LYS A 27 -11.63 18.71 -4.59
C LYS A 27 -11.12 19.38 -3.30
N PRO A 28 -11.49 18.96 -2.08
CA PRO A 28 -10.93 19.51 -0.85
C PRO A 28 -9.40 19.43 -0.79
N ALA A 29 -8.79 18.33 -1.23
CA ALA A 29 -7.34 18.19 -1.24
C ALA A 29 -6.67 19.14 -2.25
N LEU A 30 -7.26 19.35 -3.42
CA LEU A 30 -6.74 20.30 -4.41
C LEU A 30 -6.94 21.76 -3.99
N GLU A 31 -8.03 22.09 -3.28
CA GLU A 31 -8.24 23.39 -2.67
C GLU A 31 -7.17 23.66 -1.60
N PHE A 32 -6.86 22.66 -0.76
CA PHE A 32 -5.78 22.73 0.20
C PHE A 32 -4.41 22.96 -0.47
N VAL A 33 -4.13 22.26 -1.58
CA VAL A 33 -2.92 22.49 -2.40
C VAL A 33 -2.90 23.93 -2.93
N SER A 34 -4.02 24.40 -3.50
CA SER A 34 -4.12 25.75 -4.04
C SER A 34 -3.80 26.83 -2.99
N GLU A 35 -4.36 26.68 -1.80
CA GLU A 35 -4.10 27.60 -0.67
C GLU A 35 -2.63 27.52 -0.20
N LYS A 36 -2.14 26.32 0.12
CA LYS A 36 -0.79 26.16 0.72
C LYS A 36 0.35 26.46 -0.25
N CYS A 37 0.14 26.25 -1.54
CA CYS A 37 1.13 26.51 -2.59
C CYS A 37 0.91 27.87 -3.27
N ALA A 38 0.01 28.71 -2.75
CA ALA A 38 -0.33 30.02 -3.30
C ALA A 38 -0.66 29.97 -4.81
N LEU A 39 -1.41 28.95 -5.23
CA LEU A 39 -1.84 28.78 -6.61
C LEU A 39 -3.20 29.47 -6.84
N ASN A 40 -3.33 30.19 -7.95
CA ASN A 40 -4.61 30.71 -8.39
C ASN A 40 -5.23 29.74 -9.40
N LEU A 41 -5.94 28.71 -8.90
CA LEU A 41 -6.56 27.68 -9.73
C LEU A 41 -8.01 28.06 -10.07
N SER A 42 -8.37 27.94 -11.34
CA SER A 42 -9.75 28.08 -11.78
C SER A 42 -10.55 26.80 -11.52
N GLU A 43 -11.88 26.88 -11.57
CA GLU A 43 -12.73 25.68 -11.47
C GLU A 43 -12.38 24.65 -12.56
N LYS A 44 -12.00 25.08 -13.75
CA LYS A 44 -11.52 24.19 -14.81
C LYS A 44 -10.25 23.44 -14.38
N ASN A 45 -9.30 24.11 -13.73
CA ASN A 45 -8.08 23.44 -13.23
C ASN A 45 -8.41 22.35 -12.22
N TYR A 46 -9.38 22.59 -11.31
CA TYR A 46 -9.84 21.55 -10.38
C TYR A 46 -10.46 20.36 -11.13
N GLN A 47 -11.33 20.60 -12.10
CA GLN A 47 -11.97 19.53 -12.87
C GLN A 47 -10.96 18.71 -13.67
N ASP A 48 -9.99 19.37 -14.33
CA ASP A 48 -8.92 18.70 -15.07
C ASP A 48 -8.10 17.79 -14.14
N ALA A 49 -7.73 18.27 -12.96
CA ALA A 49 -6.98 17.48 -11.99
C ALA A 49 -7.79 16.30 -11.40
N ILE A 50 -9.08 16.52 -11.09
CA ILE A 50 -9.99 15.47 -10.61
C ILE A 50 -10.15 14.37 -11.66
N CYS A 51 -10.28 14.74 -12.93
CA CYS A 51 -10.37 13.80 -14.04
C CYS A 51 -9.10 12.93 -14.10
N ILE A 52 -7.93 13.57 -14.08
CA ILE A 52 -6.64 12.86 -14.10
C ILE A 52 -6.50 11.95 -12.87
N LEU A 53 -6.79 12.41 -11.66
CA LEU A 53 -6.74 11.58 -10.46
C LEU A 53 -7.67 10.38 -10.55
N SER A 54 -8.88 10.56 -11.12
CA SER A 54 -9.85 9.48 -11.30
C SER A 54 -9.34 8.37 -12.22
N GLU A 55 -8.57 8.70 -13.27
CA GLU A 55 -7.94 7.72 -14.16
C GLU A 55 -6.93 6.83 -13.41
N TYR A 56 -6.30 7.35 -12.35
CA TYR A 56 -5.31 6.61 -11.54
C TYR A 56 -5.89 6.01 -10.26
N ASN A 57 -7.18 6.16 -10.02
CA ASN A 57 -7.86 5.48 -8.93
C ASN A 57 -8.09 4.01 -9.28
N THR A 58 -7.33 3.11 -8.67
CA THR A 58 -7.42 1.67 -8.96
C THR A 58 -8.72 1.00 -8.53
N ARG A 59 -9.54 1.67 -7.74
CA ARG A 59 -10.91 1.23 -7.44
C ARG A 59 -11.88 1.54 -8.58
N LEU A 60 -11.57 2.53 -9.43
CA LEU A 60 -12.36 2.90 -10.62
C LEU A 60 -11.77 2.28 -11.89
N VAL A 61 -10.45 2.34 -12.04
CA VAL A 61 -9.70 1.86 -13.20
C VAL A 61 -8.60 0.92 -12.72
N PRO A 62 -8.88 -0.39 -12.57
CA PRO A 62 -7.91 -1.37 -12.14
C PRO A 62 -6.68 -1.40 -13.06
N ARG A 63 -5.50 -1.52 -12.48
CA ARG A 63 -4.23 -1.72 -13.20
C ARG A 63 -3.26 -2.58 -12.38
N GLU A 64 -2.37 -3.25 -13.06
CA GLU A 64 -1.35 -4.10 -12.45
C GLU A 64 0.05 -3.49 -12.48
N GLU A 65 0.29 -2.46 -13.27
CA GLU A 65 1.54 -1.69 -13.28
C GLU A 65 1.42 -0.49 -12.36
N GLU A 66 2.49 -0.21 -11.62
CA GLU A 66 2.52 0.98 -10.76
C GLU A 66 2.92 2.21 -11.56
N VAL A 67 2.38 3.36 -11.18
CA VAL A 67 2.73 4.66 -11.72
C VAL A 67 3.21 5.57 -10.59
N THR A 68 4.25 6.35 -10.84
CA THR A 68 4.78 7.25 -9.82
C THR A 68 3.89 8.47 -9.61
N ALA A 69 3.87 9.01 -8.40
CA ALA A 69 3.17 10.27 -8.11
C ALA A 69 3.66 11.40 -9.02
N THR A 70 4.97 11.46 -9.29
CA THR A 70 5.56 12.47 -10.20
C THR A 70 4.98 12.36 -11.60
N PHE A 71 4.73 11.16 -12.12
CA PHE A 71 4.09 10.97 -13.42
C PHE A 71 2.67 11.55 -13.44
N ILE A 72 1.87 11.27 -12.42
CA ILE A 72 0.50 11.79 -12.29
C ILE A 72 0.51 13.32 -12.18
N TRP A 73 1.38 13.87 -11.32
CA TRP A 73 1.49 15.31 -11.11
C TRP A 73 2.04 16.06 -12.33
N ASN A 74 2.90 15.44 -13.14
CA ASN A 74 3.33 15.98 -14.43
C ASN A 74 2.14 16.15 -15.39
N ARG A 75 1.18 15.24 -15.40
CA ARG A 75 -0.05 15.36 -16.18
C ARG A 75 -0.93 16.50 -15.68
N ILE A 76 -1.09 16.62 -14.36
CA ILE A 76 -1.86 17.70 -13.73
C ILE A 76 -1.23 19.05 -14.06
N PHE A 77 0.08 19.22 -13.91
CA PHE A 77 0.78 20.46 -14.23
C PHE A 77 0.69 20.81 -15.71
N THR A 78 0.72 19.80 -16.60
CA THR A 78 0.46 20.03 -18.03
C THR A 78 -0.93 20.58 -18.28
N ALA A 79 -1.96 19.98 -17.67
CA ALA A 79 -3.35 20.44 -17.79
C ALA A 79 -3.55 21.86 -17.22
N TRP A 80 -2.79 22.21 -16.18
CA TRP A 80 -2.77 23.54 -15.59
C TRP A 80 -1.91 24.56 -16.35
N ASN A 81 -1.25 24.16 -17.43
CA ASN A 81 -0.28 24.96 -18.18
C ASN A 81 0.85 25.55 -17.30
N LYS A 82 1.36 24.72 -16.36
CA LYS A 82 2.44 25.05 -15.42
C LYS A 82 3.74 24.31 -15.77
N ASP A 83 4.88 24.90 -15.37
CA ASP A 83 6.19 24.27 -15.59
C ASP A 83 6.36 23.03 -14.69
N LYS A 84 6.61 21.89 -15.34
CA LYS A 84 6.81 20.57 -14.67
C LYS A 84 8.16 20.45 -13.97
N ASN A 85 9.13 21.27 -14.34
CA ASN A 85 10.47 21.26 -13.74
C ASN A 85 10.58 22.20 -12.54
N SER A 86 9.48 22.86 -12.17
CA SER A 86 9.47 23.77 -11.04
C SER A 86 9.50 23.03 -9.70
N SER A 87 10.10 23.66 -8.69
CA SER A 87 9.99 23.22 -7.29
C SER A 87 8.54 23.14 -6.81
N ASP A 88 7.65 23.85 -7.48
CA ASP A 88 6.22 23.91 -7.19
C ASP A 88 5.54 22.56 -7.40
N LEU A 89 5.97 21.79 -8.41
CA LEU A 89 5.42 20.44 -8.63
C LEU A 89 5.64 19.54 -7.41
N GLN A 90 6.88 19.51 -6.90
CA GLN A 90 7.21 18.70 -5.72
C GLN A 90 6.45 19.22 -4.49
N LEU A 91 6.36 20.54 -4.31
CA LEU A 91 5.63 21.16 -3.21
C LEU A 91 4.14 20.78 -3.26
N CYS A 92 3.50 20.94 -4.43
CA CYS A 92 2.08 20.62 -4.62
C CYS A 92 1.80 19.12 -4.37
N LYS A 93 2.64 18.26 -4.90
CA LYS A 93 2.56 16.81 -4.70
C LYS A 93 2.63 16.46 -3.21
N ASN A 94 3.63 16.95 -2.50
CA ASN A 94 3.80 16.69 -1.06
C ASN A 94 2.64 17.26 -0.25
N THR A 95 2.17 18.47 -0.60
CA THR A 95 1.03 19.10 0.06
C THR A 95 -0.25 18.28 -0.14
N PHE A 96 -0.48 17.77 -1.36
CA PHE A 96 -1.62 16.89 -1.63
C PHE A 96 -1.60 15.64 -0.75
N PHE A 97 -0.48 14.94 -0.68
CA PHE A 97 -0.40 13.75 0.16
C PHE A 97 -0.48 14.06 1.66
N SER A 98 0.00 15.23 2.09
CA SER A 98 -0.13 15.64 3.49
C SER A 98 -1.58 15.86 3.92
N PHE A 99 -2.49 16.21 2.99
CA PHE A 99 -3.93 16.31 3.25
C PHE A 99 -4.54 14.97 3.67
N PHE A 100 -4.02 13.86 3.16
CA PHE A 100 -4.50 12.51 3.47
C PHE A 100 -3.79 11.87 4.66
N ASN A 101 -2.94 12.60 5.38
CA ASN A 101 -2.40 12.10 6.63
C ASN A 101 -3.55 11.75 7.57
N ASN A 102 -3.58 10.50 8.01
CA ASN A 102 -4.62 9.99 8.88
C ASN A 102 -4.00 9.31 10.09
N ASP A 103 -4.68 9.39 11.23
CA ASP A 103 -4.28 8.64 12.41
C ASP A 103 -4.44 7.15 12.12
N CYS A 104 -3.32 6.44 12.17
CA CYS A 104 -3.29 5.00 12.08
C CYS A 104 -2.69 4.39 13.35
N PHE A 105 -3.05 3.16 13.60
CA PHE A 105 -2.62 2.41 14.77
C PHE A 105 -2.17 1.02 14.34
N ILE A 106 -1.05 0.57 14.89
CA ILE A 106 -0.62 -0.83 14.73
C ILE A 106 -1.58 -1.71 15.53
N TYR A 107 -2.06 -2.81 14.95
CA TYR A 107 -2.85 -3.79 15.70
C TYR A 107 -2.02 -4.44 16.80
N ASP A 108 -2.63 -4.72 17.94
CA ASP A 108 -1.95 -5.21 19.15
C ASP A 108 -1.24 -6.56 18.96
N ASP A 109 -1.69 -7.38 18.02
CA ASP A 109 -1.13 -8.70 17.71
C ASP A 109 0.10 -8.65 16.80
N VAL A 110 0.37 -7.51 16.15
CA VAL A 110 1.44 -7.37 15.15
C VAL A 110 2.82 -7.50 15.78
N LEU A 111 3.14 -6.66 16.77
CA LEU A 111 4.46 -6.69 17.40
C LEU A 111 4.77 -8.04 18.07
N PRO A 112 3.86 -8.66 18.85
CA PRO A 112 4.05 -10.00 19.39
C PRO A 112 4.27 -11.07 18.32
N PHE A 113 3.67 -10.93 17.13
CA PHE A 113 3.87 -11.86 16.04
C PHE A 113 5.21 -11.66 15.35
N LEU A 114 5.61 -10.42 15.05
CA LEU A 114 6.93 -10.11 14.48
C LEU A 114 8.08 -10.58 15.38
N LEU A 115 7.96 -10.38 16.69
CA LEU A 115 8.94 -10.90 17.66
C LEU A 115 9.02 -12.45 17.66
N TYR A 116 7.87 -13.11 17.50
CA TYR A 116 7.84 -14.56 17.34
C TYR A 116 8.54 -15.03 16.07
N LEU A 117 8.27 -14.38 14.91
CA LEU A 117 8.91 -14.69 13.64
C LEU A 117 10.43 -14.51 13.72
N ARG A 118 10.89 -13.42 14.34
CA ARG A 118 12.31 -13.14 14.56
C ARG A 118 12.98 -14.22 15.41
N LYS A 119 12.33 -14.67 16.50
CA LYS A 119 12.82 -15.78 17.35
C LYS A 119 12.94 -17.09 16.58
N LYS A 120 12.12 -17.28 15.53
CA LYS A 120 12.13 -18.44 14.65
C LYS A 120 13.07 -18.31 13.47
N ASN A 121 13.80 -17.20 13.35
CA ASN A 121 14.63 -16.83 12.18
C ASN A 121 13.85 -16.83 10.86
N ILE A 122 12.56 -16.44 10.90
CA ILE A 122 11.72 -16.29 9.72
C ILE A 122 11.83 -14.87 9.23
N LYS A 123 12.16 -14.70 7.95
CA LYS A 123 12.29 -13.40 7.30
C LYS A 123 10.95 -12.71 7.19
N THR A 124 10.96 -11.38 7.23
CA THR A 124 9.74 -10.59 7.17
C THR A 124 9.83 -9.52 6.08
N GLY A 125 8.71 -9.21 5.45
CA GLY A 125 8.63 -8.15 4.47
C GLY A 125 7.22 -7.60 4.35
N THR A 126 7.07 -6.55 3.53
CA THR A 126 5.76 -6.04 3.13
C THR A 126 5.64 -5.98 1.62
N LEU A 127 4.42 -6.06 1.12
CA LEU A 127 4.04 -5.73 -0.25
C LEU A 127 2.68 -5.04 -0.21
N SER A 128 2.68 -3.71 -0.17
CA SER A 128 1.47 -2.91 -0.10
C SER A 128 1.31 -2.04 -1.34
N ASP A 129 0.10 -2.00 -1.89
CA ASP A 129 -0.22 -1.12 -3.00
C ASP A 129 -0.38 0.32 -2.51
N VAL A 130 0.40 1.25 -3.07
CA VAL A 130 0.32 2.65 -2.69
C VAL A 130 -0.78 3.40 -3.45
N ALA A 131 -1.39 4.41 -2.83
CA ALA A 131 -2.34 5.29 -3.49
C ALA A 131 -1.59 6.30 -4.37
N TYR A 132 -1.98 6.40 -5.66
CA TYR A 132 -1.47 7.42 -6.59
C TYR A 132 0.06 7.51 -6.69
N GLY A 133 0.74 6.37 -6.56
CA GLY A 133 2.21 6.33 -6.61
C GLY A 133 2.90 7.03 -5.44
N LEU A 134 2.22 7.13 -4.28
CA LEU A 134 2.75 7.74 -3.06
C LEU A 134 4.13 7.17 -2.73
N GLU A 135 5.11 8.05 -2.54
CA GLU A 135 6.48 7.65 -2.26
C GLU A 135 6.60 6.91 -0.92
N ASN A 136 7.58 5.99 -0.83
CA ASN A 136 7.77 5.11 0.31
C ASN A 136 7.98 5.85 1.64
N GLU A 137 8.59 7.02 1.63
CA GLU A 137 8.78 7.85 2.83
C GLU A 137 7.45 8.23 3.50
N TYR A 138 6.38 8.34 2.72
CA TYR A 138 5.02 8.58 3.23
C TYR A 138 4.26 7.27 3.46
N ALA A 139 4.31 6.34 2.48
CA ALA A 139 3.57 5.09 2.54
C ALA A 139 3.99 4.18 3.70
N LEU A 140 5.29 4.16 4.03
CA LEU A 140 5.85 3.33 5.11
C LEU A 140 5.84 4.02 6.49
N LYS A 141 5.44 5.29 6.55
CA LYS A 141 5.33 6.04 7.82
C LYS A 141 4.39 5.36 8.81
N ASP A 142 3.32 4.75 8.31
CA ASP A 142 2.30 4.08 9.12
C ASP A 142 2.85 2.89 9.90
N ILE A 143 3.92 2.26 9.40
CA ILE A 143 4.59 1.14 10.06
C ILE A 143 5.91 1.54 10.75
N ALA A 144 6.21 2.83 10.87
CA ALA A 144 7.45 3.31 11.50
C ALA A 144 7.73 2.70 12.89
N PRO A 145 6.73 2.51 13.79
CA PRO A 145 6.97 1.89 15.10
C PRO A 145 7.48 0.45 15.05
N ILE A 146 7.17 -0.28 13.97
CA ILE A 146 7.56 -1.69 13.79
C ILE A 146 8.60 -1.89 12.70
N PHE A 147 9.04 -0.83 12.03
CA PHE A 147 9.93 -0.88 10.87
C PHE A 147 11.21 -1.70 11.11
N LYS A 148 11.81 -1.59 12.30
CA LYS A 148 13.01 -2.35 12.69
C LYS A 148 12.82 -3.88 12.78
N TYR A 149 11.59 -4.36 12.67
CA TYR A 149 11.25 -5.78 12.69
C TYR A 149 10.86 -6.31 11.30
N ILE A 150 10.92 -5.47 10.27
CA ILE A 150 10.63 -5.82 8.87
C ILE A 150 11.95 -5.82 8.10
N ASP A 151 12.36 -6.98 7.58
CA ASP A 151 13.63 -7.11 6.87
C ASP A 151 13.57 -6.46 5.48
N LEU A 152 12.41 -6.50 4.82
CA LEU A 152 12.20 -5.95 3.48
C LEU A 152 10.86 -5.19 3.39
N PRO A 153 10.82 -3.90 3.75
CA PRO A 153 9.61 -3.08 3.71
C PRO A 153 9.36 -2.53 2.30
N TYR A 154 8.78 -3.35 1.42
CA TYR A 154 8.47 -2.99 0.05
C TYR A 154 7.03 -2.58 -0.15
N THR A 155 6.83 -1.67 -1.11
CA THR A 155 5.54 -1.26 -1.66
C THR A 155 5.48 -1.57 -3.16
N SER A 156 4.34 -1.31 -3.79
CA SER A 156 4.20 -1.41 -5.24
C SER A 156 5.16 -0.49 -6.01
N ASN A 157 5.62 0.62 -5.42
CA ASN A 157 6.65 1.49 -6.02
C ASN A 157 8.00 0.78 -6.16
N ASP A 158 8.41 -0.03 -5.17
CA ASP A 158 9.70 -0.72 -5.19
C ASP A 158 9.76 -1.80 -6.26
N VAL A 159 8.62 -2.43 -6.52
CA VAL A 159 8.52 -3.57 -7.44
C VAL A 159 7.98 -3.18 -8.82
N GLY A 160 7.36 -2.01 -8.97
CA GLY A 160 6.76 -1.53 -10.21
C GLY A 160 5.45 -2.22 -10.59
N PHE A 161 4.92 -3.08 -9.71
CA PHE A 161 3.70 -3.85 -9.94
C PHE A 161 2.79 -3.83 -8.73
N ARG A 162 1.49 -3.87 -9.02
CA ARG A 162 0.41 -3.90 -8.02
C ARG A 162 -0.19 -5.30 -7.94
N LYS A 163 -0.68 -5.67 -6.78
CA LYS A 163 -1.50 -6.87 -6.62
C LYS A 163 -2.79 -6.73 -7.48
N PRO A 164 -3.23 -7.79 -8.16
CA PRO A 164 -2.85 -9.20 -7.99
C PRO A 164 -1.65 -9.67 -8.83
N ASN A 165 -0.88 -8.80 -9.49
CA ASN A 165 0.30 -9.20 -10.24
C ASN A 165 1.32 -9.88 -9.32
N THR A 166 1.83 -11.04 -9.75
CA THR A 166 2.72 -11.88 -8.93
C THR A 166 4.16 -11.40 -8.90
N LYS A 167 4.57 -10.53 -9.84
CA LYS A 167 5.96 -10.08 -9.99
C LYS A 167 6.51 -9.45 -8.72
N GLY A 168 5.69 -8.66 -8.01
CA GLY A 168 6.11 -8.05 -6.74
C GLY A 168 6.52 -9.10 -5.70
N LEU A 169 5.69 -10.12 -5.50
CA LEU A 169 5.98 -11.19 -4.55
C LEU A 169 7.17 -12.06 -4.98
N GLN A 170 7.32 -12.32 -6.29
CA GLN A 170 8.47 -13.02 -6.86
C GLN A 170 9.78 -12.24 -6.64
N MET A 171 9.78 -10.92 -6.84
CA MET A 171 10.94 -10.06 -6.57
C MET A 171 11.32 -10.07 -5.09
N ILE A 172 10.35 -10.03 -4.19
CA ILE A 172 10.57 -10.14 -2.74
C ILE A 172 11.19 -11.50 -2.39
N ALA A 173 10.67 -12.59 -2.95
CA ALA A 173 11.21 -13.94 -2.77
C ALA A 173 12.69 -14.01 -3.15
N GLN A 174 13.02 -13.46 -4.32
CA GLN A 174 14.41 -13.38 -4.80
C GLN A 174 15.29 -12.55 -3.87
N LYS A 175 14.85 -11.37 -3.45
CA LYS A 175 15.59 -10.49 -2.53
C LYS A 175 15.85 -11.14 -1.18
N LEU A 176 14.88 -11.86 -0.66
CA LEU A 176 15.00 -12.60 0.58
C LEU A 176 15.71 -13.95 0.42
N SER A 177 16.03 -14.36 -0.82
CA SER A 177 16.62 -15.68 -1.10
C SER A 177 15.82 -16.83 -0.50
N VAL A 178 14.51 -16.85 -0.81
CA VAL A 178 13.55 -17.90 -0.39
C VAL A 178 12.74 -18.35 -1.59
N ASP A 179 12.29 -19.61 -1.59
CA ASP A 179 11.30 -20.10 -2.54
C ASP A 179 9.95 -19.45 -2.30
N VAL A 180 9.22 -19.07 -3.35
CA VAL A 180 7.86 -18.51 -3.22
C VAL A 180 6.92 -19.44 -2.48
N GLY A 181 7.02 -20.77 -2.70
CA GLY A 181 6.24 -21.77 -1.98
C GLY A 181 6.52 -21.87 -0.47
N GLN A 182 7.60 -21.22 0.00
CA GLN A 182 7.96 -21.12 1.41
C GLN A 182 7.60 -19.75 2.02
N ILE A 183 6.95 -18.89 1.23
CA ILE A 183 6.41 -17.61 1.68
C ILE A 183 4.97 -17.80 2.14
N MET A 184 4.63 -17.26 3.30
CA MET A 184 3.27 -17.00 3.73
C MET A 184 2.96 -15.53 3.43
N PHE A 185 1.97 -15.27 2.56
CA PHE A 185 1.54 -13.90 2.26
C PHE A 185 0.20 -13.63 2.95
N ILE A 186 0.17 -12.59 3.77
CA ILE A 186 -0.97 -12.22 4.62
C ILE A 186 -1.53 -10.88 4.14
N GLY A 187 -2.81 -10.85 3.81
CA GLY A 187 -3.52 -9.64 3.42
C GLY A 187 -5.01 -9.74 3.72
N ASP A 188 -5.74 -8.64 3.55
CA ASP A 188 -7.16 -8.53 3.90
C ASP A 188 -8.07 -8.38 2.67
N GLU A 189 -7.52 -8.19 1.48
CA GLU A 189 -8.28 -8.00 0.24
C GLU A 189 -8.13 -9.20 -0.72
N GLU A 190 -9.11 -9.36 -1.62
CA GLU A 190 -9.13 -10.40 -2.64
C GLU A 190 -7.84 -10.43 -3.49
N LYS A 191 -7.33 -9.24 -3.88
CA LYS A 191 -6.11 -9.11 -4.68
C LYS A 191 -4.87 -9.69 -4.00
N ASP A 192 -4.82 -9.69 -2.66
CA ASP A 192 -3.73 -10.28 -1.87
C ASP A 192 -3.73 -11.80 -2.01
N ILE A 193 -4.92 -12.37 -1.90
CA ILE A 193 -5.13 -13.81 -1.98
C ILE A 193 -4.86 -14.31 -3.41
N ILE A 194 -5.37 -13.60 -4.42
CA ILE A 194 -5.12 -13.94 -5.83
C ILE A 194 -3.61 -13.84 -6.14
N CYS A 195 -2.94 -12.77 -5.67
CA CYS A 195 -1.49 -12.60 -5.84
C CYS A 195 -0.72 -13.78 -5.24
N ALA A 196 -1.01 -14.14 -3.99
CA ALA A 196 -0.37 -15.25 -3.30
C ALA A 196 -0.60 -16.59 -4.01
N ASN A 197 -1.85 -16.91 -4.33
CA ASN A 197 -2.22 -18.18 -4.99
C ASN A 197 -1.55 -18.31 -6.37
N ASN A 198 -1.61 -17.26 -7.19
CA ASN A 198 -1.02 -17.27 -8.52
C ASN A 198 0.51 -17.32 -8.50
N ALA A 199 1.14 -16.77 -7.46
CA ALA A 199 2.59 -16.87 -7.27
C ALA A 199 3.03 -18.25 -6.73
N GLY A 200 2.11 -19.08 -6.23
CA GLY A 200 2.42 -20.34 -5.54
C GLY A 200 2.81 -20.17 -4.07
N ALA A 201 2.54 -19.01 -3.47
CA ALA A 201 2.75 -18.75 -2.05
C ALA A 201 1.60 -19.29 -1.18
N ILE A 202 1.81 -19.36 0.11
CA ILE A 202 0.77 -19.72 1.08
C ILE A 202 -0.07 -18.48 1.35
N SER A 203 -1.30 -18.45 0.85
CA SER A 203 -2.23 -17.36 1.04
C SER A 203 -2.92 -17.40 2.40
N VAL A 204 -2.95 -16.25 3.09
CA VAL A 204 -3.65 -16.07 4.36
C VAL A 204 -4.53 -14.85 4.28
N LEU A 205 -5.84 -15.04 4.40
CA LEU A 205 -6.78 -13.95 4.62
C LEU A 205 -6.80 -13.59 6.11
N ILE A 206 -6.43 -12.34 6.42
CA ILE A 206 -6.69 -11.80 7.74
C ILE A 206 -8.02 -11.04 7.71
N ASP A 207 -8.99 -11.53 8.44
CA ASP A 207 -10.35 -10.98 8.51
C ASP A 207 -10.67 -10.59 9.94
N ARG A 208 -10.22 -9.41 10.31
CA ARG A 208 -10.28 -8.91 11.68
C ARG A 208 -11.70 -8.68 12.20
N ASP A 209 -12.62 -8.41 11.28
CA ASP A 209 -14.02 -8.12 11.58
C ASP A 209 -14.97 -9.28 11.28
N GLU A 210 -14.44 -10.40 10.77
CA GLU A 210 -15.19 -11.60 10.36
C GLU A 210 -16.27 -11.30 9.29
N LYS A 211 -15.99 -10.35 8.39
CA LYS A 211 -16.95 -9.88 7.37
C LYS A 211 -16.52 -10.13 5.94
N ARG A 212 -15.29 -10.62 5.72
CA ARG A 212 -14.77 -10.84 4.37
C ARG A 212 -15.33 -12.12 3.77
N PRO A 213 -15.66 -12.12 2.48
CA PRO A 213 -16.01 -13.37 1.77
C PRO A 213 -14.81 -14.29 1.62
N GLU A 214 -15.04 -15.51 1.17
CA GLU A 214 -13.99 -16.44 0.76
C GLU A 214 -13.42 -16.00 -0.59
N PHE A 215 -12.08 -15.94 -0.69
CA PHE A 215 -11.33 -15.60 -1.91
C PHE A 215 -10.48 -16.77 -2.42
N GLY A 216 -10.67 -17.97 -1.86
CA GLY A 216 -9.87 -19.15 -2.18
C GLY A 216 -8.51 -19.19 -1.46
N GLN A 217 -8.40 -18.50 -0.32
CA GLN A 217 -7.22 -18.52 0.53
C GLN A 217 -6.99 -19.90 1.17
N LYS A 218 -5.71 -20.22 1.43
CA LYS A 218 -5.35 -21.46 2.11
C LYS A 218 -5.70 -21.44 3.59
N TYR A 219 -5.55 -20.28 4.24
CA TYR A 219 -5.90 -20.07 5.64
C TYR A 219 -6.66 -18.77 5.83
N ARG A 220 -7.55 -18.75 6.83
CA ARG A 220 -8.25 -17.57 7.30
C ARG A 220 -8.04 -17.43 8.80
N VAL A 221 -7.71 -16.23 9.25
CA VAL A 221 -7.51 -15.91 10.66
C VAL A 221 -8.11 -14.54 10.97
N SER A 222 -8.53 -14.33 12.20
CA SER A 222 -8.95 -13.01 12.70
C SER A 222 -7.80 -12.27 13.39
N ASN A 223 -6.75 -13.02 13.77
CA ASN A 223 -5.62 -12.51 14.52
C ASN A 223 -4.32 -13.19 14.09
N LEU A 224 -3.23 -12.42 13.94
CA LEU A 224 -1.93 -12.94 13.50
C LEU A 224 -1.34 -14.01 14.45
N THR A 225 -1.68 -13.95 15.74
CA THR A 225 -1.13 -14.93 16.71
C THR A 225 -1.64 -16.34 16.49
N GLU A 226 -2.77 -16.53 15.80
CA GLU A 226 -3.28 -17.84 15.41
C GLU A 226 -2.31 -18.58 14.46
N LEU A 227 -1.56 -17.84 13.65
CA LEU A 227 -0.59 -18.39 12.70
C LEU A 227 0.62 -19.04 13.37
N LYS A 228 0.88 -18.75 14.65
CA LYS A 228 1.98 -19.40 15.40
C LYS A 228 1.88 -20.92 15.43
N LYS A 229 0.67 -21.47 15.33
CA LYS A 229 0.41 -22.92 15.30
C LYS A 229 0.82 -23.54 13.96
N MET A 230 0.87 -22.74 12.89
CA MET A 230 1.15 -23.18 11.51
C MET A 230 2.64 -23.03 11.17
N ILE A 231 3.36 -22.22 11.92
CA ILE A 231 4.78 -21.90 11.76
C ILE A 231 5.56 -22.76 12.77
N LYS A 232 6.03 -23.90 12.29
CA LYS A 232 6.83 -24.85 13.09
C LYS A 232 8.33 -24.59 12.95
#